data_1115effdb5476bff2c04c8ba408efed3
#
_entry.id   1115effdb5476bff2c04c8ba408efed3
#
_cell.length_a   1.000
_cell.length_b   1.000
_cell.length_c   1.000
_cell.angle_alpha   90.00
_cell.angle_beta   90.00
_cell.angle_gamma   90.00
#
_symmetry.space_group_name_H-M   'P 1'
#
loop_
_entity.id
_entity.type
_entity.pdbx_description
1 polymer ?
#
loop_
_entity_poly.entity_id
_entity_poly.type
_entity_poly.pdbx_seq_one_letter_code
_entity_poly.pdbx_strand_id
1 'polypeptide(L)'
;NAISKIDGVIDTVETELDNGTAEILPADPTVRNFTHTIVDGDLYFRENEIMVKVTETGKSLERMKGLHTLRQATMELINAQADGCTDEQLAELQKKLNSTYDNFRTKFGNITDSANSRCFSNDDDYNTLAALEVVNVENKTVEKAAIFTKRTILPDIPVSKVDTALEALQVSMDRLG
;
A
#
# COMPACT_ATOMS: atom_id res chain seq x y z
N ASN A 1 18.72 -42.22 25.77
CA ASN A 1 17.73 -41.79 24.77
C ASN A 1 16.94 -40.63 25.34
N ALA A 2 17.49 -39.45 25.22
CA ALA A 2 16.82 -38.23 25.62
C ALA A 2 16.38 -37.48 24.36
N ILE A 3 15.09 -37.47 24.08
CA ILE A 3 14.48 -36.56 23.15
C ILE A 3 14.19 -35.30 23.95
N SER A 4 15.02 -34.28 23.72
CA SER A 4 14.86 -32.96 24.30
C SER A 4 13.66 -32.27 23.64
N LYS A 5 12.66 -31.95 24.44
CA LYS A 5 11.61 -30.99 24.09
C LYS A 5 12.25 -29.62 23.88
N ILE A 6 12.12 -29.10 22.70
CA ILE A 6 12.34 -27.68 22.47
C ILE A 6 10.97 -27.01 22.69
N ASP A 7 10.73 -26.61 23.92
CA ASP A 7 9.69 -25.64 24.22
C ASP A 7 10.22 -24.29 23.74
N GLY A 8 9.60 -23.77 22.68
CA GLY A 8 9.88 -22.45 22.17
C GLY A 8 9.43 -21.39 23.17
N VAL A 9 10.34 -20.94 24.00
CA VAL A 9 10.19 -19.69 24.73
C VAL A 9 10.38 -18.58 23.71
N ILE A 10 9.31 -17.92 23.36
CA ILE A 10 9.37 -16.63 22.65
C ILE A 10 9.82 -15.62 23.69
N ASP A 11 11.14 -15.38 23.75
CA ASP A 11 11.69 -14.26 24.50
C ASP A 11 11.22 -12.96 23.82
N THR A 12 10.28 -12.28 24.46
CA THR A 12 9.99 -10.88 24.19
C THR A 12 11.25 -10.09 24.56
N VAL A 13 11.98 -9.66 23.56
CA VAL A 13 13.13 -8.75 23.77
C VAL A 13 12.56 -7.39 24.16
N GLU A 14 12.51 -7.11 25.46
CA GLU A 14 12.24 -5.79 25.98
C GLU A 14 13.47 -4.92 25.73
N THR A 15 13.42 -4.10 24.68
CA THR A 15 14.41 -3.05 24.47
C THR A 15 13.91 -1.81 25.21
N GLU A 16 14.50 -1.53 26.37
CA GLU A 16 14.27 -0.27 27.07
C GLU A 16 14.78 0.91 26.23
N LEU A 17 13.86 1.55 25.49
CA LEU A 17 14.03 2.90 25.01
C LEU A 17 13.20 3.82 25.90
N ASP A 18 13.84 4.80 26.49
CA ASP A 18 13.30 5.80 27.41
C ASP A 18 12.03 6.45 26.82
N ASN A 19 10.87 6.26 27.50
CA ASN A 19 9.50 6.67 27.21
C ASN A 19 8.54 5.60 26.64
N GLY A 20 8.32 4.53 27.38
CA GLY A 20 7.25 3.55 27.17
C GLY A 20 7.69 2.45 26.22
N THR A 21 7.76 1.26 26.76
CA THR A 21 8.07 0.00 26.04
C THR A 21 7.17 -0.14 24.81
N ALA A 22 7.72 0.14 23.61
CA ALA A 22 7.00 -0.15 22.37
C ALA A 22 6.86 -1.67 22.23
N GLU A 23 5.64 -2.16 22.06
CA GLU A 23 5.40 -3.58 21.83
C GLU A 23 6.03 -4.00 20.49
N ILE A 24 6.83 -5.05 20.50
CA ILE A 24 7.57 -5.56 19.35
C ILE A 24 7.08 -6.97 19.04
N LEU A 25 6.74 -7.23 17.78
CA LEU A 25 6.37 -8.53 17.26
C LEU A 25 7.42 -9.02 16.24
N PRO A 26 7.59 -10.35 16.08
CA PRO A 26 8.33 -10.88 14.94
C PRO A 26 7.71 -10.40 13.62
N ALA A 27 8.53 -10.13 12.61
CA ALA A 27 8.04 -9.69 11.31
C ALA A 27 7.21 -10.79 10.63
N ASP A 28 6.00 -10.44 10.18
CA ASP A 28 5.23 -11.25 9.26
C ASP A 28 5.88 -11.15 7.86
N PRO A 29 6.33 -12.28 7.26
CA PRO A 29 6.99 -12.27 5.96
C PRO A 29 6.08 -11.79 4.82
N THR A 30 4.76 -11.80 5.01
CA THR A 30 3.79 -11.31 4.00
C THR A 30 3.65 -9.79 4.01
N VAL A 31 4.03 -9.13 5.10
CA VAL A 31 4.06 -7.67 5.19
C VAL A 31 5.33 -7.16 4.52
N ARG A 32 5.21 -6.20 3.63
CA ARG A 32 6.36 -5.57 2.99
C ARG A 32 7.23 -4.83 4.02
N ASN A 33 8.57 -4.93 3.87
CA ASN A 33 9.49 -4.19 4.73
C ASN A 33 9.30 -2.67 4.59
N PHE A 34 9.54 -1.94 5.66
CA PHE A 34 9.35 -0.48 5.76
C PHE A 34 7.94 -0.01 5.42
N THR A 35 6.93 -0.78 5.80
CA THR A 35 5.53 -0.41 5.66
C THR A 35 4.74 -0.62 6.95
N HIS A 36 3.63 0.11 7.07
CA HIS A 36 2.70 -0.07 8.18
C HIS A 36 1.76 -1.26 7.92
N THR A 37 1.36 -1.92 9.00
CA THR A 37 0.35 -2.98 8.96
C THR A 37 -0.53 -2.92 10.21
N ILE A 38 -1.72 -3.54 10.17
CA ILE A 38 -2.62 -3.65 11.32
C ILE A 38 -2.64 -5.11 11.78
N VAL A 39 -2.33 -5.32 13.06
CA VAL A 39 -2.41 -6.61 13.74
C VAL A 39 -3.33 -6.43 14.94
N ASP A 40 -4.38 -7.23 15.03
CA ASP A 40 -5.38 -7.21 16.13
C ASP A 40 -5.96 -5.83 16.44
N GLY A 41 -6.04 -4.96 15.40
CA GLY A 41 -6.59 -3.61 15.50
C GLY A 41 -5.55 -2.53 15.84
N ASP A 42 -4.33 -2.90 16.17
CA ASP A 42 -3.22 -1.99 16.41
C ASP A 42 -2.35 -1.80 15.17
N LEU A 43 -1.76 -0.61 15.03
CA LEU A 43 -0.89 -0.28 13.91
C LEU A 43 0.56 -0.56 14.28
N TYR A 44 1.25 -1.28 13.41
CA TYR A 44 2.68 -1.60 13.50
C TYR A 44 3.42 -1.12 12.28
N PHE A 45 4.70 -0.84 12.45
CA PHE A 45 5.63 -0.56 11.36
C PHE A 45 6.64 -1.69 11.25
N ARG A 46 6.75 -2.31 10.06
CA ARG A 46 7.75 -3.35 9.85
C ARG A 46 9.12 -2.75 9.57
N GLU A 47 10.10 -3.15 10.35
CA GLU A 47 11.51 -2.82 10.16
C GLU A 47 12.33 -4.10 10.21
N ASN A 48 12.71 -4.61 9.03
CA ASN A 48 13.45 -5.85 8.87
C ASN A 48 12.75 -7.07 9.48
N GLU A 49 13.32 -7.65 10.54
CA GLU A 49 12.85 -8.87 11.19
C GLU A 49 11.81 -8.63 12.29
N ILE A 50 11.43 -7.39 12.52
CA ILE A 50 10.49 -7.01 13.58
C ILE A 50 9.38 -6.10 13.06
N MET A 51 8.28 -6.08 13.81
CA MET A 51 7.21 -5.09 13.69
C MET A 51 7.08 -4.34 15.01
N VAL A 52 7.23 -3.04 14.96
CA VAL A 52 7.19 -2.14 16.12
C VAL A 52 5.82 -1.48 16.18
N LYS A 53 5.14 -1.58 17.33
CA LYS A 53 3.84 -0.92 17.53
C LYS A 53 3.98 0.59 17.46
N VAL A 54 3.12 1.20 16.68
CA VAL A 54 3.03 2.66 16.57
C VAL A 54 2.50 3.23 17.87
N THR A 55 3.24 4.18 18.46
CA THR A 55 2.92 4.77 19.77
C THR A 55 2.04 6.01 19.69
N GLU A 56 1.78 6.52 18.48
CA GLU A 56 0.86 7.63 18.26
C GLU A 56 -0.54 7.29 18.74
N THR A 57 -1.25 8.31 19.21
CA THR A 57 -2.61 8.18 19.75
C THR A 57 -3.56 9.20 19.13
N GLY A 58 -4.84 9.04 19.41
CA GLY A 58 -5.88 10.00 19.02
C GLY A 58 -5.93 10.22 17.51
N LYS A 59 -6.07 11.48 17.10
CA LYS A 59 -6.26 11.85 15.68
C LYS A 59 -5.06 11.47 14.77
N SER A 60 -3.85 11.45 15.34
CA SER A 60 -2.65 11.05 14.59
C SER A 60 -2.72 9.55 14.21
N LEU A 61 -3.03 8.70 15.19
CA LEU A 61 -3.21 7.26 14.94
C LEU A 61 -4.37 6.99 13.97
N GLU A 62 -5.51 7.68 14.12
CA GLU A 62 -6.63 7.52 13.19
C GLU A 62 -6.25 7.89 11.75
N ARG A 63 -5.45 8.97 11.58
CA ARG A 63 -4.91 9.39 10.29
C ARG A 63 -4.01 8.31 9.67
N MET A 64 -3.09 7.76 10.45
CA MET A 64 -2.20 6.69 9.99
C MET A 64 -2.98 5.42 9.60
N LYS A 65 -3.96 5.02 10.40
CA LYS A 65 -4.87 3.90 10.06
C LYS A 65 -5.67 4.18 8.79
N GLY A 66 -6.09 5.43 8.59
CA GLY A 66 -6.78 5.86 7.38
C GLY A 66 -5.89 5.78 6.13
N LEU A 67 -4.62 6.21 6.22
CA LEU A 67 -3.63 6.08 5.14
C LEU A 67 -3.33 4.60 4.84
N HIS A 68 -3.20 3.76 5.86
CA HIS A 68 -3.04 2.32 5.68
C HIS A 68 -4.23 1.69 4.94
N THR A 69 -5.47 2.04 5.32
CA THR A 69 -6.68 1.53 4.64
C THR A 69 -6.74 2.00 3.18
N LEU A 70 -6.37 3.25 2.93
CA LEU A 70 -6.30 3.80 1.58
C LEU A 70 -5.23 3.10 0.74
N ARG A 71 -4.06 2.80 1.33
CA ARG A 71 -3.00 2.02 0.69
C ARG A 71 -3.51 0.63 0.28
N GLN A 72 -4.21 -0.07 1.17
CA GLN A 72 -4.76 -1.39 0.85
C GLN A 72 -5.70 -1.33 -0.37
N ALA A 73 -6.63 -0.39 -0.41
CA ALA A 73 -7.54 -0.22 -1.54
C ALA A 73 -6.80 0.14 -2.83
N THR A 74 -5.74 0.95 -2.74
CA THR A 74 -4.90 1.33 -3.87
C THR A 74 -4.13 0.14 -4.43
N MET A 75 -3.46 -0.63 -3.56
CA MET A 75 -2.68 -1.79 -3.98
C MET A 75 -3.56 -2.90 -4.54
N GLU A 76 -4.74 -3.12 -3.98
CA GLU A 76 -5.73 -4.07 -4.51
C GLU A 76 -6.13 -3.70 -5.95
N LEU A 77 -6.41 -2.42 -6.22
CA LEU A 77 -6.73 -1.95 -7.57
C LEU A 77 -5.55 -2.07 -8.54
N ILE A 78 -4.34 -1.71 -8.10
CA ILE A 78 -3.11 -1.83 -8.90
C ILE A 78 -2.85 -3.29 -9.28
N ASN A 79 -2.88 -4.20 -8.31
CA ASN A 79 -2.63 -5.62 -8.51
C ASN A 79 -3.70 -6.24 -9.43
N ALA A 80 -4.97 -5.94 -9.21
CA ALA A 80 -6.05 -6.42 -10.06
C ALA A 80 -5.89 -5.98 -11.52
N GLN A 81 -5.46 -4.73 -11.78
CA GLN A 81 -5.16 -4.27 -13.13
C GLN A 81 -3.98 -5.03 -13.76
N ALA A 82 -2.90 -5.23 -12.99
CA ALA A 82 -1.73 -5.99 -13.44
C ALA A 82 -2.08 -7.44 -13.77
N ASP A 83 -2.99 -8.04 -13.01
CA ASP A 83 -3.51 -9.41 -13.23
C ASP A 83 -4.55 -9.50 -14.35
N GLY A 84 -4.92 -8.38 -14.98
CA GLY A 84 -5.87 -8.36 -16.09
C GLY A 84 -7.34 -8.49 -15.68
N CYS A 85 -7.76 -7.85 -14.61
CA CYS A 85 -9.14 -7.83 -14.16
C CYS A 85 -10.12 -7.34 -15.24
N THR A 86 -11.37 -7.82 -15.18
CA THR A 86 -12.44 -7.36 -16.09
C THR A 86 -12.82 -5.90 -15.83
N ASP A 87 -13.56 -5.28 -16.75
CA ASP A 87 -13.99 -3.89 -16.59
C ASP A 87 -15.01 -3.73 -15.45
N GLU A 88 -15.81 -4.75 -15.18
CA GLU A 88 -16.73 -4.80 -14.03
C GLU A 88 -15.96 -4.84 -12.70
N GLN A 89 -14.94 -5.70 -12.61
CA GLN A 89 -14.06 -5.78 -11.43
C GLN A 89 -13.30 -4.47 -11.23
N LEU A 90 -12.80 -3.88 -12.32
CA LEU A 90 -12.14 -2.58 -12.29
C LEU A 90 -13.06 -1.50 -11.71
N ALA A 91 -14.30 -1.40 -12.21
CA ALA A 91 -15.28 -0.41 -11.74
C ALA A 91 -15.61 -0.57 -10.26
N GLU A 92 -15.75 -1.80 -9.77
CA GLU A 92 -15.98 -2.11 -8.35
C GLU A 92 -14.81 -1.65 -7.47
N LEU A 93 -13.57 -1.95 -7.87
CA LEU A 93 -12.38 -1.56 -7.14
C LEU A 93 -12.16 -0.04 -7.18
N GLN A 94 -12.44 0.61 -8.31
CA GLN A 94 -12.42 2.07 -8.41
C GLN A 94 -13.46 2.72 -7.50
N LYS A 95 -14.65 2.16 -7.40
CA LYS A 95 -15.69 2.62 -6.47
C LYS A 95 -15.22 2.50 -5.02
N LYS A 96 -14.62 1.38 -4.65
CA LYS A 96 -14.02 1.15 -3.33
C LYS A 96 -12.95 2.18 -3.02
N LEU A 97 -12.00 2.40 -3.95
CA LEU A 97 -10.93 3.38 -3.79
C LEU A 97 -11.49 4.80 -3.65
N ASN A 98 -12.45 5.19 -4.52
CA ASN A 98 -13.11 6.50 -4.43
C ASN A 98 -13.75 6.73 -3.07
N SER A 99 -14.54 5.79 -2.58
CA SER A 99 -15.20 5.88 -1.27
C SER A 99 -14.18 6.01 -0.13
N THR A 100 -13.13 5.20 -0.16
CA THR A 100 -12.07 5.22 0.86
C THR A 100 -11.31 6.55 0.85
N TYR A 101 -10.97 7.06 -0.33
CA TYR A 101 -10.30 8.35 -0.49
C TYR A 101 -11.17 9.52 -0.02
N ASP A 102 -12.44 9.57 -0.42
CA ASP A 102 -13.35 10.66 -0.05
C ASP A 102 -13.59 10.68 1.46
N ASN A 103 -13.72 9.52 2.09
CA ASN A 103 -13.82 9.40 3.54
C ASN A 103 -12.54 9.90 4.25
N PHE A 104 -11.37 9.52 3.74
CA PHE A 104 -10.09 9.98 4.27
C PHE A 104 -9.96 11.51 4.13
N ARG A 105 -10.19 12.03 2.93
CA ARG A 105 -10.07 13.46 2.63
C ARG A 105 -11.02 14.31 3.47
N THR A 106 -12.23 13.85 3.71
CA THR A 106 -13.21 14.55 4.57
C THR A 106 -12.74 14.69 6.01
N LYS A 107 -12.04 13.68 6.54
CA LYS A 107 -11.56 13.68 7.94
C LYS A 107 -10.22 14.38 8.12
N PHE A 108 -9.30 14.23 7.17
CA PHE A 108 -7.89 14.51 7.36
C PHE A 108 -7.29 15.45 6.32
N GLY A 109 -8.05 15.84 5.29
CA GLY A 109 -7.53 16.66 4.18
C GLY A 109 -6.86 15.81 3.09
N ASN A 110 -6.07 16.46 2.24
CA ASN A 110 -5.39 15.78 1.13
C ASN A 110 -4.26 14.87 1.65
N ILE A 111 -3.96 13.80 0.92
CA ILE A 111 -2.84 12.90 1.26
C ILE A 111 -1.52 13.69 1.28
N THR A 112 -1.37 14.62 0.34
CA THR A 112 -0.17 15.45 0.17
C THR A 112 -0.06 16.59 1.20
N ASP A 113 -1.08 16.83 2.02
CA ASP A 113 -0.98 17.81 3.11
C ASP A 113 0.13 17.43 4.10
N SER A 114 0.88 18.40 4.59
CA SER A 114 2.07 18.18 5.41
C SER A 114 1.83 17.35 6.68
N ALA A 115 0.63 17.40 7.26
CA ALA A 115 0.28 16.59 8.41
C ALA A 115 0.13 15.10 8.06
N ASN A 116 -0.37 14.79 6.87
CA ASN A 116 -0.54 13.43 6.36
C ASN A 116 0.78 12.87 5.86
N SER A 117 1.55 13.66 5.08
CA SER A 117 2.84 13.23 4.56
C SER A 117 3.85 12.91 5.67
N ARG A 118 3.88 13.70 6.74
CA ARG A 118 4.77 13.43 7.88
C ARG A 118 4.45 12.16 8.64
N CYS A 119 3.17 11.82 8.79
CA CYS A 119 2.75 10.60 9.48
C CYS A 119 3.20 9.32 8.78
N PHE A 120 3.40 9.36 7.46
CA PHE A 120 3.73 8.21 6.63
C PHE A 120 5.04 8.38 5.85
N SER A 121 5.87 9.34 6.23
CA SER A 121 7.13 9.66 5.53
C SER A 121 8.14 8.53 5.51
N ASN A 122 8.06 7.60 6.47
CA ASN A 122 8.91 6.41 6.57
C ASN A 122 8.29 5.17 5.90
N ASP A 123 7.07 5.27 5.38
CA ASP A 123 6.41 4.16 4.67
C ASP A 123 6.82 4.16 3.19
N ASP A 124 7.37 3.05 2.72
CA ASP A 124 7.85 2.90 1.34
C ASP A 124 6.73 3.08 0.30
N ASP A 125 5.48 2.84 0.69
CA ASP A 125 4.32 2.99 -0.19
C ASP A 125 3.71 4.40 -0.16
N TYR A 126 4.27 5.35 0.63
CA TYR A 126 3.74 6.71 0.69
C TYR A 126 3.71 7.39 -0.69
N ASN A 127 4.74 7.21 -1.51
CA ASN A 127 4.78 7.80 -2.85
C ASN A 127 3.66 7.27 -3.74
N THR A 128 3.27 6.02 -3.61
CA THR A 128 2.11 5.43 -4.31
C THR A 128 0.81 6.08 -3.85
N LEU A 129 0.67 6.36 -2.56
CA LEU A 129 -0.48 7.10 -2.03
C LEU A 129 -0.51 8.55 -2.51
N ALA A 130 0.63 9.25 -2.47
CA ALA A 130 0.73 10.63 -2.93
C ALA A 130 0.39 10.77 -4.43
N ALA A 131 0.71 9.74 -5.24
CA ALA A 131 0.38 9.70 -6.66
C ALA A 131 -1.14 9.56 -6.95
N LEU A 132 -1.98 9.32 -5.94
CA LEU A 132 -3.44 9.43 -6.08
C LEU A 132 -3.92 10.87 -6.25
N GLU A 133 -3.07 11.85 -5.98
CA GLU A 133 -3.38 13.27 -6.06
C GLU A 133 -2.53 13.96 -7.11
N VAL A 134 -3.18 14.74 -7.96
CA VAL A 134 -2.53 15.67 -8.90
C VAL A 134 -2.60 17.07 -8.33
N VAL A 135 -1.46 17.56 -7.85
CA VAL A 135 -1.35 18.89 -7.24
C VAL A 135 -1.06 19.94 -8.30
N ASN A 136 -1.98 20.88 -8.49
CA ASN A 136 -1.75 22.04 -9.31
C ASN A 136 -1.24 23.20 -8.44
N VAL A 137 0.04 23.52 -8.56
CA VAL A 137 0.70 24.53 -7.72
C VAL A 137 0.21 25.94 -8.06
N GLU A 138 -0.11 26.21 -9.33
CA GLU A 138 -0.55 27.53 -9.79
C GLU A 138 -1.93 27.89 -9.22
N ASN A 139 -2.87 26.96 -9.31
CA ASN A 139 -4.25 27.16 -8.85
C ASN A 139 -4.48 26.71 -7.39
N LYS A 140 -3.48 26.11 -6.75
CA LYS A 140 -3.57 25.53 -5.39
C LYS A 140 -4.71 24.52 -5.27
N THR A 141 -4.96 23.74 -6.32
CA THR A 141 -5.99 22.69 -6.34
C THR A 141 -5.36 21.31 -6.29
N VAL A 142 -6.10 20.37 -5.70
CA VAL A 142 -5.73 18.96 -5.66
C VAL A 142 -6.85 18.15 -6.28
N GLU A 143 -6.53 17.42 -7.33
CA GLU A 143 -7.47 16.61 -8.10
C GLU A 143 -7.14 15.13 -7.96
N LYS A 144 -8.13 14.27 -8.17
CA LYS A 144 -7.93 12.82 -8.20
C LYS A 144 -7.16 12.40 -9.45
N ALA A 145 -6.19 11.51 -9.30
CA ALA A 145 -5.43 10.94 -10.42
C ALA A 145 -6.31 10.05 -11.31
N ALA A 146 -5.83 9.73 -12.52
CA ALA A 146 -6.58 8.98 -13.53
C ALA A 146 -7.01 7.58 -13.05
N ILE A 147 -6.29 6.95 -12.13
CA ILE A 147 -6.59 5.61 -11.60
C ILE A 147 -8.00 5.49 -11.00
N PHE A 148 -8.57 6.59 -10.51
CA PHE A 148 -9.91 6.61 -9.94
C PHE A 148 -11.04 6.39 -10.96
N THR A 149 -10.76 6.60 -12.26
CA THR A 149 -11.79 6.57 -13.31
C THR A 149 -11.37 5.78 -14.55
N LYS A 150 -10.08 5.48 -14.70
CA LYS A 150 -9.53 4.82 -15.90
C LYS A 150 -8.65 3.66 -15.50
N ARG A 151 -8.53 2.69 -16.42
CA ARG A 151 -7.48 1.68 -16.35
C ARG A 151 -6.13 2.37 -16.63
N THR A 152 -5.18 2.22 -15.73
CA THR A 152 -3.85 2.87 -15.82
C THR A 152 -2.71 1.87 -15.96
N ILE A 153 -3.01 0.58 -15.75
CA ILE A 153 -2.04 -0.51 -15.86
C ILE A 153 -2.63 -1.54 -16.82
N LEU A 154 -1.85 -1.89 -17.83
CA LEU A 154 -2.17 -2.99 -18.74
C LEU A 154 -1.48 -4.27 -18.24
N PRO A 155 -2.15 -5.43 -18.29
CA PRO A 155 -1.53 -6.68 -17.92
C PRO A 155 -0.36 -6.98 -18.86
N ASP A 156 0.72 -7.54 -18.31
CA ASP A 156 1.83 -8.03 -19.11
C ASP A 156 1.38 -9.31 -19.82
N ILE A 157 1.00 -9.17 -21.11
CA ILE A 157 0.60 -10.31 -21.93
C ILE A 157 1.88 -11.02 -22.34
N PRO A 158 2.14 -12.25 -21.86
CA PRO A 158 3.29 -13.01 -22.32
C PRO A 158 3.18 -13.18 -23.83
N VAL A 159 4.22 -12.80 -24.55
CA VAL A 159 4.30 -13.04 -25.99
C VAL A 159 4.28 -14.55 -26.18
N SER A 160 3.13 -15.13 -26.52
CA SER A 160 3.04 -16.51 -26.99
C SER A 160 3.97 -16.64 -28.19
N LYS A 161 4.73 -17.75 -28.29
CA LYS A 161 5.66 -18.06 -29.37
C LYS A 161 5.04 -17.62 -30.71
N VAL A 162 5.66 -16.62 -31.32
CA VAL A 162 5.25 -16.15 -32.64
C VAL A 162 5.87 -17.10 -33.64
N ASP A 163 5.06 -17.96 -34.25
CA ASP A 163 5.54 -19.04 -35.15
C ASP A 163 5.94 -18.53 -36.54
N THR A 164 5.63 -17.26 -36.86
CA THR A 164 5.96 -16.67 -38.16
C THR A 164 6.48 -15.23 -38.03
N ALA A 165 7.36 -14.83 -38.97
CA ALA A 165 7.90 -13.46 -39.01
C ALA A 165 6.80 -12.39 -39.21
N LEU A 166 5.66 -12.76 -39.78
CA LEU A 166 4.51 -11.87 -40.01
C LEU A 166 3.77 -11.58 -38.68
N GLU A 167 3.56 -12.58 -37.86
CA GLU A 167 2.97 -12.43 -36.52
C GLU A 167 3.87 -11.62 -35.59
N ALA A 168 5.22 -11.82 -35.67
CA ALA A 168 6.19 -11.03 -34.93
C ALA A 168 6.10 -9.53 -35.27
N LEU A 169 5.87 -9.22 -36.54
CA LEU A 169 5.72 -7.84 -37.00
C LEU A 169 4.41 -7.20 -36.50
N GLN A 170 3.32 -7.98 -36.46
CA GLN A 170 2.01 -7.52 -36.01
C GLN A 170 2.01 -7.24 -34.51
N VAL A 171 2.58 -8.14 -33.70
CA VAL A 171 2.75 -7.95 -32.26
C VAL A 171 3.65 -6.73 -31.96
N SER A 172 4.66 -6.48 -32.79
CA SER A 172 5.54 -5.32 -32.65
C SER A 172 4.82 -4.01 -32.98
N MET A 173 3.94 -4.03 -33.98
CA MET A 173 3.14 -2.83 -34.36
C MET A 173 2.07 -2.50 -33.32
N ASP A 174 1.42 -3.48 -32.73
CA ASP A 174 0.43 -3.29 -31.68
C ASP A 174 1.02 -2.75 -30.36
N ARG A 175 2.35 -2.92 -30.15
CA ARG A 175 3.08 -2.38 -29.01
C ARG A 175 3.56 -0.93 -29.18
N LEU A 176 3.59 -0.44 -30.41
CA LEU A 176 4.12 0.90 -30.76
C LEU A 176 3.03 1.89 -31.12
N GLY A 177 1.75 1.49 -31.09
CA GLY A 177 0.56 2.27 -31.44
C GLY A 177 -0.07 3.05 -30.28
#